data_14e204f946ee296e5de1b7b0b826a24b
#
_entry.id   14e204f946ee296e5de1b7b0b826a24b
#
_cell.length_a   1.000
_cell.length_b   1.000
_cell.length_c   1.000
_cell.angle_alpha   90.00
_cell.angle_beta   90.00
_cell.angle_gamma   90.00
#
_symmetry.space_group_name_H-M   'P 1'
#
loop_
_entity.id
_entity.type
_entity.pdbx_description
1 polymer ?
#
loop_
_entity_poly.entity_id
_entity_poly.type
_entity_poly.pdbx_seq_one_letter_code
_entity_poly.pdbx_strand_id
1 'polypeptide(L)'
;MKKAATPVKKHKALGDWRGEMLARVRKIIKEAAPGVVEEVKWRKPSNAMRGVPVWSHAGIICTGETYKSVVKLTCAKGASLDDPSRLFNSSLEGNTRRAIDIHEGEKIDEKALKALIRGAVALNTSKRIRP
;
A
#
# COMPACT_ATOMS: atom_id res chain seq x y z
N MET A 1 3.69 22.52 9.08
CA MET A 1 3.68 22.41 8.57
C MET A 1 4.04 22.32 7.45
N LYS A 2 4.24 22.51 6.92
CA LYS A 2 4.41 22.55 5.80
C LYS A 2 5.53 21.88 5.37
N LYS A 3 6.51 21.70 5.92
CA LYS A 3 7.55 21.13 5.57
C LYS A 3 7.41 19.78 5.48
N ALA A 4 6.89 19.18 6.32
CA ALA A 4 6.63 17.78 6.24
C ALA A 4 5.90 17.55 4.98
N ALA A 5 5.40 18.56 4.46
CA ALA A 5 4.67 18.51 3.24
C ALA A 5 5.55 18.20 2.04
N THR A 6 6.85 18.25 2.24
CA THR A 6 7.76 18.02 1.15
C THR A 6 7.53 16.73 0.38
N PRO A 7 7.43 15.59 1.06
CA PRO A 7 7.16 14.36 0.32
C PRO A 7 5.82 14.42 -0.37
N VAL A 8 4.87 15.08 0.25
CA VAL A 8 3.55 15.20 -0.33
C VAL A 8 3.59 16.00 -1.60
N LYS A 9 4.48 16.96 -1.67
CA LYS A 9 4.58 17.76 -2.85
C LYS A 9 4.94 16.97 -4.06
N LYS A 10 5.61 15.86 -3.89
CA LYS A 10 5.96 15.04 -5.02
C LYS A 10 4.73 14.41 -5.64
N HIS A 11 3.65 14.44 -4.92
CA HIS A 11 2.41 13.90 -5.43
C HIS A 11 1.44 15.00 -5.78
N LYS A 12 1.98 16.13 -6.20
CA LYS A 12 1.15 17.22 -6.55
C LYS A 12 0.14 16.91 -7.60
N ALA A 13 0.50 16.07 -8.53
CA ALA A 13 -0.46 15.67 -9.55
C ALA A 13 -1.68 15.04 -8.90
N LEU A 14 -1.54 14.61 -7.66
CA LEU A 14 -2.62 14.01 -6.90
C LEU A 14 -2.89 14.86 -5.68
N GLY A 15 -2.91 16.16 -5.84
CA GLY A 15 -3.06 17.07 -4.71
C GLY A 15 -4.46 17.12 -4.15
N ASP A 16 -5.21 16.06 -4.28
CA ASP A 16 -6.53 15.98 -3.71
C ASP A 16 -6.54 14.87 -2.67
N TRP A 17 -7.72 14.38 -2.34
CA TRP A 17 -7.88 13.37 -1.29
C TRP A 17 -7.05 12.11 -1.55
N ARG A 18 -6.80 11.79 -2.82
CA ARG A 18 -6.05 10.56 -3.13
C ARG A 18 -4.61 10.68 -2.65
N GLY A 19 -4.01 11.85 -2.84
CA GLY A 19 -2.65 12.06 -2.36
C GLY A 19 -2.58 12.00 -0.86
N GLU A 20 -3.58 12.57 -0.19
CA GLU A 20 -3.62 12.54 1.26
C GLU A 20 -3.82 11.13 1.78
N MET A 21 -4.68 10.39 1.11
CA MET A 21 -4.94 9.01 1.51
C MET A 21 -3.69 8.16 1.33
N LEU A 22 -2.99 8.34 0.24
CA LEU A 22 -1.77 7.58 -0.01
C LEU A 22 -0.70 7.92 1.02
N ALA A 23 -0.61 9.18 1.42
CA ALA A 23 0.34 9.59 2.45
C ALA A 23 0.01 8.91 3.78
N ARG A 24 -1.27 8.79 4.07
CA ARG A 24 -1.70 8.13 5.30
C ARG A 24 -1.36 6.65 5.27
N VAL A 25 -1.61 6.01 4.14
CA VAL A 25 -1.27 4.60 3.98
C VAL A 25 0.23 4.39 4.16
N ARG A 26 1.03 5.29 3.57
CA ARG A 26 2.48 5.21 3.70
C ARG A 26 2.89 5.26 5.16
N LYS A 27 2.29 6.15 5.91
CA LYS A 27 2.64 6.31 7.31
C LYS A 27 2.30 5.04 8.09
N ILE A 28 1.13 4.48 7.84
CA ILE A 28 0.70 3.27 8.51
C ILE A 28 1.64 2.11 8.20
N ILE A 29 2.03 1.98 6.95
CA ILE A 29 2.93 0.91 6.54
C ILE A 29 4.28 1.03 7.23
N LYS A 30 4.81 2.24 7.29
CA LYS A 30 6.10 2.44 7.91
C LYS A 30 6.07 2.23 9.41
N GLU A 31 4.96 2.54 10.03
CA GLU A 31 4.81 2.28 11.46
C GLU A 31 4.71 0.79 11.74
N ALA A 32 4.01 0.08 10.87
CA ALA A 32 3.85 -1.36 11.06
C ALA A 32 5.13 -2.13 10.74
N ALA A 33 5.91 -1.64 9.78
CA ALA A 33 7.10 -2.31 9.33
C ALA A 33 8.22 -1.29 9.14
N PRO A 34 8.91 -0.89 10.22
CA PRO A 34 9.94 0.14 10.11
C PRO A 34 11.06 -0.18 9.13
N GLY A 35 11.30 -1.45 8.87
CA GLY A 35 12.34 -1.83 7.92
C GLY A 35 11.90 -1.86 6.49
N VAL A 36 10.67 -1.45 6.21
CA VAL A 36 10.16 -1.49 4.84
C VAL A 36 10.87 -0.48 3.96
N VAL A 37 11.09 -0.87 2.70
CA VAL A 37 11.70 0.00 1.71
C VAL A 37 10.62 0.44 0.74
N GLU A 38 10.58 1.73 0.48
CA GLU A 38 9.61 2.27 -0.47
C GLU A 38 10.34 2.74 -1.72
N GLU A 39 9.86 2.30 -2.88
CA GLU A 39 10.41 2.72 -4.15
C GLU A 39 9.28 3.13 -5.06
N VAL A 40 9.58 3.97 -6.05
CA VAL A 40 8.59 4.34 -7.04
C VAL A 40 8.96 3.62 -8.32
N LYS A 41 8.04 2.82 -8.81
CA LYS A 41 8.28 2.01 -10.00
C LYS A 41 7.25 2.28 -11.07
N TRP A 42 7.51 1.75 -12.25
CA TRP A 42 6.58 1.81 -13.37
C TRP A 42 6.22 3.23 -13.80
N ARG A 43 7.23 4.08 -13.83
CA ARG A 43 7.03 5.43 -14.33
C ARG A 43 6.93 5.40 -15.85
N LYS A 44 5.97 6.13 -16.36
CA LYS A 44 5.80 6.26 -17.80
C LYS A 44 5.50 7.71 -18.12
N PRO A 45 6.15 8.25 -19.14
CA PRO A 45 5.92 9.67 -19.49
C PRO A 45 4.45 9.96 -19.76
N SER A 46 3.75 9.01 -20.32
CA SER A 46 2.33 9.21 -20.65
C SER A 46 1.43 8.96 -19.46
N ASN A 47 1.99 8.59 -18.34
CA ASN A 47 1.22 8.20 -17.17
C ASN A 47 1.09 9.38 -16.22
N ALA A 48 -0.14 9.75 -15.92
CA ALA A 48 -0.39 10.87 -15.02
C ALA A 48 0.13 10.60 -13.62
N MET A 49 0.27 9.34 -13.25
CA MET A 49 0.70 9.00 -11.91
C MET A 49 2.19 9.11 -11.68
N ARG A 50 2.94 9.14 -12.74
CA ARG A 50 4.39 9.24 -12.61
C ARG A 50 4.99 8.12 -11.77
N GLY A 51 4.39 6.97 -11.83
CA GLY A 51 4.89 5.82 -11.13
C GLY A 51 4.02 5.43 -9.95
N VAL A 52 4.38 4.34 -9.34
CA VAL A 52 3.59 3.71 -8.28
C VAL A 52 4.50 3.41 -7.10
N PRO A 53 4.12 3.81 -5.89
CA PRO A 53 4.91 3.43 -4.72
C PRO A 53 4.79 1.93 -4.48
N VAL A 54 5.92 1.32 -4.22
CA VAL A 54 6.01 -0.12 -3.95
C VAL A 54 6.75 -0.28 -2.64
N TRP A 55 6.15 -1.00 -1.70
CA TRP A 55 6.76 -1.25 -0.41
C TRP A 55 7.23 -2.69 -0.35
N SER A 56 8.48 -2.88 0.08
CA SER A 56 9.14 -4.19 0.08
C SER A 56 9.82 -4.46 1.41
N HIS A 57 9.84 -5.72 1.79
CA HIS A 57 10.62 -6.19 2.91
C HIS A 57 10.80 -7.69 2.67
N ALA A 58 12.00 -8.08 2.22
CA ALA A 58 12.27 -9.46 1.83
C ALA A 58 11.32 -9.87 0.69
N GLY A 59 11.04 -8.93 -0.19
CA GLY A 59 10.11 -9.14 -1.30
C GLY A 59 9.02 -8.10 -1.23
N ILE A 60 8.27 -7.97 -2.30
CA ILE A 60 7.22 -6.97 -2.36
C ILE A 60 6.12 -7.28 -1.35
N ILE A 61 5.72 -6.28 -0.60
CA ILE A 61 4.61 -6.40 0.33
C ILE A 61 3.36 -5.88 -0.33
N CYS A 62 3.38 -4.64 -0.80
CA CYS A 62 2.20 -4.07 -1.43
C CYS A 62 2.57 -2.90 -2.32
N THR A 63 1.61 -2.48 -3.13
CA THR A 63 1.75 -1.34 -4.02
C THR A 63 0.55 -0.45 -3.82
N GLY A 64 0.75 0.86 -4.03
CA GLY A 64 -0.34 1.82 -3.89
C GLY A 64 -0.61 2.48 -5.22
N GLU A 65 -1.80 2.30 -5.75
CA GLU A 65 -2.18 2.89 -7.02
C GLU A 65 -3.34 3.86 -6.82
N THR A 66 -3.36 4.89 -7.63
CA THR A 66 -4.46 5.84 -7.57
C THR A 66 -5.21 5.82 -8.88
N TYR A 67 -6.51 5.77 -8.78
CA TYR A 67 -7.39 5.84 -9.91
C TYR A 67 -8.33 7.03 -9.71
N LYS A 68 -9.19 7.26 -10.65
CA LYS A 68 -10.02 8.43 -10.60
C LYS A 68 -10.80 8.56 -9.28
N SER A 69 -11.35 7.48 -8.82
CA SER A 69 -12.21 7.54 -7.63
C SER A 69 -11.79 6.62 -6.51
N VAL A 70 -10.62 6.00 -6.61
CA VAL A 70 -10.19 5.09 -5.54
C VAL A 70 -8.68 5.08 -5.42
N VAL A 71 -8.22 4.84 -4.19
CA VAL A 71 -6.83 4.51 -3.94
C VAL A 71 -6.82 3.01 -3.70
N LYS A 72 -6.04 2.29 -4.50
CA LYS A 72 -6.00 0.84 -4.41
C LYS A 72 -4.68 0.39 -3.81
N LEU A 73 -4.76 -0.33 -2.70
CA LEU A 73 -3.59 -0.91 -2.06
C LEU A 73 -3.61 -2.40 -2.34
N THR A 74 -2.68 -2.87 -3.15
CA THR A 74 -2.64 -4.26 -3.55
C THR A 74 -1.54 -4.99 -2.79
N CYS A 75 -1.92 -6.03 -2.07
CA CYS A 75 -0.96 -6.86 -1.36
C CYS A 75 -0.54 -8.00 -2.25
N ALA A 76 0.78 -8.14 -2.45
CA ALA A 76 1.33 -9.10 -3.40
C ALA A 76 0.94 -10.53 -3.07
N LYS A 77 0.86 -10.84 -1.79
CA LYS A 77 0.50 -12.18 -1.34
C LYS A 77 -0.76 -12.16 -0.51
N GLY A 78 -1.68 -11.28 -0.88
CA GLY A 78 -2.89 -11.07 -0.11
C GLY A 78 -3.71 -12.32 0.11
N ALA A 79 -3.73 -13.22 -0.86
CA ALA A 79 -4.51 -14.45 -0.74
C ALA A 79 -4.00 -15.36 0.37
N SER A 80 -2.75 -15.16 0.80
CA SER A 80 -2.15 -15.97 1.86
C SER A 80 -2.16 -15.27 3.21
N LEU A 81 -2.78 -14.10 3.28
CA LEU A 81 -2.81 -13.34 4.52
C LEU A 81 -4.13 -13.52 5.24
N ASP A 82 -4.04 -13.49 6.57
CA ASP A 82 -5.21 -13.54 7.41
C ASP A 82 -5.84 -12.15 7.39
N ASP A 83 -7.10 -12.08 7.14
CA ASP A 83 -7.79 -10.80 7.03
C ASP A 83 -9.12 -10.87 7.80
N PRO A 84 -9.05 -11.01 9.12
CA PRO A 84 -10.27 -11.16 9.91
C PRO A 84 -11.17 -9.94 9.86
N SER A 85 -10.61 -8.77 9.61
CA SER A 85 -11.40 -7.55 9.53
C SER A 85 -11.95 -7.30 8.14
N ARG A 86 -11.67 -8.22 7.21
CA ARG A 86 -12.16 -8.12 5.84
C ARG A 86 -11.81 -6.81 5.17
N LEU A 87 -10.54 -6.45 5.26
CA LEU A 87 -10.07 -5.25 4.59
C LEU A 87 -10.05 -5.42 3.08
N PHE A 88 -9.67 -6.61 2.61
CA PHE A 88 -9.64 -6.83 1.17
C PHE A 88 -11.05 -6.79 0.61
N ASN A 89 -11.25 -5.91 -0.34
CA ASN A 89 -12.55 -5.74 -0.97
C ASN A 89 -12.46 -5.68 -2.49
N SER A 90 -11.30 -6.02 -3.02
CA SER A 90 -11.08 -5.98 -4.45
C SER A 90 -10.11 -7.08 -4.81
N SER A 91 -10.15 -7.53 -6.06
CA SER A 91 -9.29 -8.61 -6.55
C SER A 91 -9.44 -9.87 -5.70
N LEU A 92 -10.65 -10.12 -5.24
CA LEU A 92 -10.87 -11.23 -4.32
C LEU A 92 -10.74 -12.60 -4.96
N GLU A 93 -10.77 -12.67 -6.28
CA GLU A 93 -10.63 -13.93 -6.98
C GLU A 93 -9.19 -14.23 -7.36
N GLY A 94 -8.28 -13.33 -7.01
CA GLY A 94 -6.88 -13.56 -7.32
C GLY A 94 -6.31 -14.70 -6.51
N ASN A 95 -5.47 -15.49 -7.15
CA ASN A 95 -4.83 -16.60 -6.46
C ASN A 95 -3.72 -16.13 -5.53
N THR A 96 -3.17 -14.98 -5.78
CA THR A 96 -2.04 -14.48 -5.03
C THR A 96 -2.31 -13.09 -4.47
N ARG A 97 -2.72 -12.19 -5.32
CA ARG A 97 -2.92 -10.80 -4.93
C ARG A 97 -4.33 -10.52 -4.46
N ARG A 98 -4.44 -9.61 -3.51
CA ARG A 98 -5.71 -9.09 -3.07
C ARG A 98 -5.54 -7.62 -2.80
N ALA A 99 -6.62 -6.86 -2.93
CA ALA A 99 -6.51 -5.41 -2.85
C ALA A 99 -7.57 -4.80 -1.96
N ILE A 100 -7.24 -3.61 -1.48
CA ILE A 100 -8.15 -2.78 -0.71
C ILE A 100 -8.40 -1.54 -1.54
N ASP A 101 -9.65 -1.32 -1.91
CA ASP A 101 -10.05 -0.09 -2.60
C ASP A 101 -10.58 0.87 -1.56
N ILE A 102 -9.98 2.04 -1.49
CA ILE A 102 -10.36 3.07 -0.53
C ILE A 102 -10.94 4.24 -1.29
N HIS A 103 -12.16 4.62 -0.94
CA HIS A 103 -12.85 5.71 -1.60
C HIS A 103 -12.77 6.97 -0.76
N GLU A 104 -13.05 8.10 -1.39
CA GLU A 104 -13.00 9.37 -0.71
C GLU A 104 -13.94 9.36 0.49
N GLY A 105 -13.45 9.85 1.62
CA GLY A 105 -14.26 9.92 2.82
C GLY A 105 -14.25 8.66 3.67
N GLU A 106 -13.73 7.58 3.14
CA GLU A 106 -13.65 6.35 3.92
C GLU A 106 -12.51 6.42 4.91
N LYS A 107 -12.71 5.79 6.05
CA LYS A 107 -11.68 5.76 7.07
C LYS A 107 -10.93 4.44 6.98
N ILE A 108 -9.64 4.51 7.24
CA ILE A 108 -8.82 3.31 7.26
C ILE A 108 -8.83 2.75 8.67
N ASP A 109 -9.05 1.45 8.77
CA ASP A 109 -8.88 0.74 10.03
C ASP A 109 -7.39 0.53 10.23
N GLU A 110 -6.74 1.47 10.91
CA GLU A 110 -5.28 1.45 11.03
C GLU A 110 -4.76 0.19 11.71
N LYS A 111 -5.45 -0.22 12.75
CA LYS A 111 -5.01 -1.38 13.51
C LYS A 111 -5.04 -2.63 12.64
N ALA A 112 -6.11 -2.79 11.90
CA ALA A 112 -6.26 -3.94 11.04
C ALA A 112 -5.26 -3.90 9.89
N LEU A 113 -5.02 -2.72 9.35
CA LEU A 113 -4.06 -2.58 8.25
C LEU A 113 -2.65 -2.87 8.75
N LYS A 114 -2.30 -2.39 9.93
CA LYS A 114 -0.97 -2.68 10.49
C LYS A 114 -0.79 -4.17 10.70
N ALA A 115 -1.81 -4.85 11.18
CA ALA A 115 -1.72 -6.28 11.37
C ALA A 115 -1.51 -7.00 10.04
N LEU A 116 -2.18 -6.53 9.01
CA LEU A 116 -2.06 -7.10 7.68
C LEU A 116 -0.63 -6.93 7.15
N ILE A 117 -0.07 -5.74 7.32
CA ILE A 117 1.27 -5.45 6.86
C ILE A 117 2.29 -6.30 7.61
N ARG A 118 2.12 -6.42 8.93
CA ARG A 118 3.02 -7.26 9.72
C ARG A 118 2.93 -8.72 9.29
N GLY A 119 1.73 -9.16 8.94
CA GLY A 119 1.54 -10.50 8.42
C GLY A 119 2.27 -10.72 7.11
N ALA A 120 2.26 -9.68 6.26
CA ALA A 120 2.95 -9.77 4.97
C ALA A 120 4.46 -9.87 5.17
N VAL A 121 5.00 -9.09 6.11
CA VAL A 121 6.41 -9.16 6.41
C VAL A 121 6.77 -10.54 6.95
N ALA A 122 5.97 -11.06 7.86
CA ALA A 122 6.22 -12.36 8.44
C ALA A 122 6.18 -13.45 7.37
N LEU A 123 5.24 -13.34 6.46
CA LEU A 123 5.14 -14.32 5.39
C LEU A 123 6.37 -14.31 4.49
N ASN A 124 6.85 -13.12 4.15
CA ASN A 124 8.02 -13.02 3.30
C ASN A 124 9.27 -13.54 3.98
N THR A 125 9.41 -13.23 5.26
CA THR A 125 10.62 -13.65 5.98
C THR A 125 10.58 -15.13 6.35
N SER A 126 9.41 -15.64 6.67
CA SER A 126 9.34 -17.04 7.05
C SER A 126 9.64 -17.97 5.88
N LYS A 127 9.33 -17.54 4.66
CA LYS A 127 9.63 -18.35 3.51
C LYS A 127 11.12 -18.58 3.35
N ARG A 128 11.90 -17.68 3.86
CA ARG A 128 13.35 -17.81 3.71
C ARG A 128 13.93 -18.84 4.62
N ILE A 129 13.18 -19.22 5.63
CA ILE A 129 13.65 -20.19 6.59
C ILE A 129 13.37 -21.60 6.12
N ARG A 130 12.40 -21.72 5.23
CA ARG A 130 12.04 -23.03 4.76
C ARG A 130 13.08 -23.58 3.82
N PRO A 131 13.48 -24.81 4.02
CA PRO A 131 14.49 -25.43 3.19
C PRO A 131 14.01 -25.64 1.76
#